data_e7fda06d7682fadbfc3c2f2109f83733
#
_entry.id   e7fda06d7682fadbfc3c2f2109f83733
#
_cell.length_a   1.000
_cell.length_b   1.000
_cell.length_c   1.000
_cell.angle_alpha   90.00
_cell.angle_beta   90.00
_cell.angle_gamma   90.00
#
_symmetry.space_group_name_H-M   'P 1'
#
loop_
_entity.id
_entity.type
_entity.pdbx_description
1 polymer ?
#
loop_
_entity_poly.entity_id
_entity_poly.type
_entity_poly.pdbx_seq_one_letter_code
_entity_poly.pdbx_strand_id
1 'polypeptide(L)'
;MSKTYIERMSIDLRPAICGLGRQWEEMVPMRDGTRLRTLFYMPDTQGPWPVLFSRTPYLKNQSIYEYQGKIFAERGYGFICQYCRGTGGSEGAWVPFQNEKIDGVDALQWLQQRDYIESIGLYGFSYVAYTQLAVLDQLPPKVKTAYIVHFGTDRYGQMYCNGLFRHDIYTPWAKDNSGTNRILPYEAALDAGLYKPHIDADRVVWNLNLPWYREWLSHPDYETPFWKNSFWEELKAIPKKINIPVYFGCGWYDHHFGGMMCTYQSLSDYAKAHSKLVIGPWVHMKELCIEGHDTTDAYVGGIHGYEGALNWMDRCLVHGEIPEREVLAYGVGQGWRKLDQWPGSSKPLRLYLSEAGLAVQADCQESVRNYTYDPTNIIRTHGAECMCYAPLSDRGSVSQPNPNVRDDVVTWLSKPLNEPIVIDGAVKIHLSVSTDAEDTAFVVRLMEVTPEGKSYNIRTTATTLRYRNGEGRADDYTPDSRVECELTMWDILWKLQTGSYIRIDISSSSFPEYNIHYNTAEAWAMQQNPVIAHQQIWMGGESGSYIELPVE
;
A
#
# COMPACT_ATOMS: atom_id res chain seq x y z
N MET A 1 -12.23 10.55 -20.62
CA MET A 1 -11.50 9.28 -20.86
C MET A 1 -10.32 9.24 -19.92
N SER A 2 -10.18 8.19 -19.11
CA SER A 2 -9.01 8.01 -18.26
C SER A 2 -7.77 7.84 -19.14
N LYS A 3 -6.69 8.63 -18.89
CA LYS A 3 -5.40 8.44 -19.60
C LYS A 3 -4.84 7.05 -19.29
N THR A 4 -4.18 6.43 -20.26
CA THR A 4 -3.45 5.17 -20.04
C THR A 4 -2.33 5.37 -19.02
N TYR A 5 -1.79 4.29 -18.45
CA TYR A 5 -0.64 4.36 -17.54
C TYR A 5 0.55 5.10 -18.19
N ILE A 6 0.88 4.74 -19.43
CA ILE A 6 2.00 5.38 -20.16
C ILE A 6 1.77 6.88 -20.33
N GLU A 7 0.55 7.30 -20.72
CA GLU A 7 0.23 8.72 -20.89
C GLU A 7 0.34 9.50 -19.57
N ARG A 8 -0.15 8.94 -18.46
CA ARG A 8 0.01 9.58 -17.14
C ARG A 8 1.47 9.71 -16.72
N MET A 9 2.25 8.65 -16.93
CA MET A 9 3.67 8.64 -16.56
C MET A 9 4.52 9.54 -17.45
N SER A 10 4.04 9.90 -18.65
CA SER A 10 4.73 10.75 -19.64
C SER A 10 4.30 12.22 -19.58
N ILE A 11 3.49 12.62 -18.60
CA ILE A 11 3.12 14.04 -18.43
C ILE A 11 4.39 14.87 -18.21
N ASP A 12 4.53 15.94 -18.98
CA ASP A 12 5.67 16.88 -18.96
C ASP A 12 7.05 16.22 -19.18
N LEU A 13 7.08 15.03 -19.81
CA LEU A 13 8.35 14.38 -20.16
C LEU A 13 9.15 15.25 -21.12
N ARG A 14 10.39 15.56 -20.72
CA ARG A 14 11.32 16.38 -21.51
C ARG A 14 11.56 15.82 -22.92
N PRO A 15 11.92 16.64 -23.90
CA PRO A 15 12.29 16.19 -25.24
C PRO A 15 13.44 15.18 -25.25
N ALA A 16 13.49 14.33 -26.26
CA ALA A 16 14.64 13.49 -26.56
C ALA A 16 15.88 14.34 -26.90
N ILE A 17 17.06 13.90 -26.43
CA ILE A 17 18.35 14.56 -26.72
C ILE A 17 19.25 13.71 -27.62
N CYS A 18 18.90 12.45 -27.81
CA CYS A 18 19.60 11.50 -28.70
C CYS A 18 18.59 10.43 -29.17
N GLY A 19 19.05 9.44 -29.92
CA GLY A 19 18.25 8.33 -30.39
C GLY A 19 18.39 7.06 -29.53
N LEU A 20 17.50 6.10 -29.77
CA LEU A 20 17.67 4.73 -29.28
C LEU A 20 18.72 4.01 -30.15
N GLY A 21 19.82 3.62 -29.53
CA GLY A 21 20.92 2.94 -30.18
C GLY A 21 20.82 1.41 -30.10
N ARG A 22 21.88 0.75 -29.63
CA ARG A 22 21.95 -0.70 -29.57
C ARG A 22 20.93 -1.29 -28.59
N GLN A 23 20.25 -2.35 -29.05
CA GLN A 23 19.35 -3.17 -28.24
C GLN A 23 19.79 -4.63 -28.37
N TRP A 24 19.79 -5.36 -27.25
CA TRP A 24 20.06 -6.81 -27.24
C TRP A 24 19.46 -7.45 -26.00
N GLU A 25 19.45 -8.76 -25.99
CA GLU A 25 19.15 -9.55 -24.79
C GLU A 25 20.29 -10.50 -24.44
N GLU A 26 20.41 -10.82 -23.16
CA GLU A 26 21.41 -11.72 -22.64
C GLU A 26 20.85 -12.55 -21.48
N MET A 27 21.28 -13.79 -21.42
CA MET A 27 20.99 -14.68 -20.29
C MET A 27 22.07 -14.50 -19.24
N VAL A 28 21.82 -13.62 -18.26
CA VAL A 28 22.80 -13.28 -17.19
C VAL A 28 22.84 -14.39 -16.15
N PRO A 29 24.04 -14.98 -15.87
CA PRO A 29 24.17 -16.09 -14.91
C PRO A 29 24.13 -15.57 -13.47
N MET A 30 23.37 -16.28 -12.62
CA MET A 30 23.39 -16.14 -11.16
C MET A 30 24.42 -17.11 -10.55
N ARG A 31 24.76 -16.94 -9.27
CA ARG A 31 25.78 -17.74 -8.54
C ARG A 31 25.50 -19.23 -8.54
N ASP A 32 24.26 -19.64 -8.64
CA ASP A 32 23.81 -21.03 -8.67
C ASP A 32 23.75 -21.63 -10.10
N GLY A 33 24.15 -20.84 -11.10
CA GLY A 33 24.15 -21.24 -12.51
C GLY A 33 22.82 -20.97 -13.23
N THR A 34 21.76 -20.58 -12.53
CA THR A 34 20.48 -20.17 -13.16
C THR A 34 20.70 -18.92 -13.99
N ARG A 35 20.18 -18.88 -15.22
CA ARG A 35 20.35 -17.74 -16.12
C ARG A 35 19.06 -16.95 -16.24
N LEU A 36 19.17 -15.62 -16.06
CA LEU A 36 18.02 -14.71 -16.09
C LEU A 36 18.05 -13.86 -17.37
N ARG A 37 16.92 -13.87 -18.10
CA ARG A 37 16.75 -13.09 -19.32
C ARG A 37 16.76 -11.61 -19.00
N THR A 38 17.68 -10.89 -19.65
CA THR A 38 17.92 -9.46 -19.41
C THR A 38 17.92 -8.71 -20.74
N LEU A 39 17.12 -7.64 -20.81
CA LEU A 39 16.95 -6.78 -21.97
C LEU A 39 17.80 -5.52 -21.77
N PHE A 40 18.49 -5.08 -22.82
CA PHE A 40 19.37 -3.93 -22.81
C PHE A 40 18.93 -2.92 -23.90
N TYR A 41 18.79 -1.67 -23.51
CA TYR A 41 18.47 -0.54 -24.39
C TYR A 41 19.47 0.57 -24.10
N MET A 42 20.31 0.94 -25.09
CA MET A 42 21.34 1.96 -24.89
C MET A 42 21.10 3.16 -25.82
N PRO A 43 21.55 4.38 -25.41
CA PRO A 43 21.57 5.53 -26.30
C PRO A 43 22.40 5.29 -27.57
N ASP A 44 22.12 6.04 -28.64
CA ASP A 44 22.94 6.03 -29.86
C ASP A 44 24.23 6.91 -29.77
N THR A 45 24.51 7.39 -28.56
CA THR A 45 25.73 8.14 -28.21
C THR A 45 26.87 7.20 -27.81
N GLN A 46 28.09 7.74 -27.70
CA GLN A 46 29.24 6.98 -27.20
C GLN A 46 29.18 6.84 -25.68
N GLY A 47 29.33 5.59 -25.15
CA GLY A 47 29.40 5.32 -23.70
C GLY A 47 30.78 5.62 -23.08
N PRO A 48 31.00 5.34 -21.79
CA PRO A 48 30.06 4.62 -20.92
C PRO A 48 28.83 5.46 -20.52
N TRP A 49 27.70 4.79 -20.21
CA TRP A 49 26.43 5.46 -19.90
C TRP A 49 26.00 5.29 -18.43
N PRO A 50 25.35 6.28 -17.83
CA PRO A 50 24.51 6.03 -16.66
C PRO A 50 23.33 5.13 -17.07
N VAL A 51 23.00 4.13 -16.23
CA VAL A 51 21.93 3.17 -16.54
C VAL A 51 20.89 3.11 -15.45
N LEU A 52 19.64 2.87 -15.85
CA LEU A 52 18.53 2.54 -14.99
C LEU A 52 18.32 1.02 -15.02
N PHE A 53 18.36 0.40 -13.86
CA PHE A 53 18.20 -1.05 -13.72
C PHE A 53 16.88 -1.40 -13.07
N SER A 54 16.12 -2.29 -13.70
CA SER A 54 14.84 -2.83 -13.23
C SER A 54 14.83 -4.35 -13.28
N ARG A 55 14.09 -4.99 -12.34
CA ARG A 55 13.80 -6.43 -12.36
C ARG A 55 12.30 -6.65 -12.23
N THR A 56 11.74 -7.55 -13.04
CA THR A 56 10.27 -7.70 -13.17
C THR A 56 9.84 -9.17 -13.32
N PRO A 57 8.71 -9.58 -12.70
CA PRO A 57 8.07 -10.84 -13.01
C PRO A 57 7.02 -10.74 -14.14
N TYR A 58 6.71 -9.54 -14.62
CA TYR A 58 5.53 -9.26 -15.44
C TYR A 58 5.81 -9.31 -16.94
N LEU A 59 5.75 -10.51 -17.54
CA LEU A 59 5.89 -10.66 -19.01
C LEU A 59 4.80 -9.89 -19.78
N LYS A 60 3.58 -9.87 -19.27
CA LYS A 60 2.45 -9.14 -19.87
C LYS A 60 2.69 -7.62 -20.00
N ASN A 61 3.65 -7.08 -19.29
CA ASN A 61 4.04 -5.66 -19.33
C ASN A 61 5.24 -5.39 -20.24
N GLN A 62 5.65 -6.35 -21.09
CA GLN A 62 6.85 -6.20 -21.93
C GLN A 62 6.84 -4.90 -22.76
N SER A 63 5.68 -4.53 -23.33
CA SER A 63 5.53 -3.29 -24.11
C SER A 63 5.80 -2.01 -23.28
N ILE A 64 5.54 -2.05 -21.96
CA ILE A 64 5.87 -0.94 -21.05
C ILE A 64 7.39 -0.85 -20.88
N TYR A 65 8.08 -1.97 -20.71
CA TYR A 65 9.55 -1.99 -20.56
C TYR A 65 10.27 -1.59 -21.86
N GLU A 66 9.75 -2.02 -23.01
CA GLU A 66 10.24 -1.56 -24.32
C GLU A 66 10.08 -0.05 -24.49
N TYR A 67 8.91 0.48 -24.11
CA TYR A 67 8.67 1.94 -24.11
C TYR A 67 9.63 2.67 -23.15
N GLN A 68 9.80 2.16 -21.92
CA GLN A 68 10.76 2.70 -20.95
C GLN A 68 12.19 2.65 -21.50
N GLY A 69 12.58 1.52 -22.11
CA GLY A 69 13.87 1.39 -22.78
C GLY A 69 14.12 2.50 -23.80
N LYS A 70 13.12 2.74 -24.65
CA LYS A 70 13.21 3.81 -25.66
C LYS A 70 13.31 5.20 -25.03
N ILE A 71 12.36 5.55 -24.14
CA ILE A 71 12.31 6.93 -23.60
C ILE A 71 13.53 7.28 -22.75
N PHE A 72 14.08 6.33 -21.99
CA PHE A 72 15.29 6.57 -21.21
C PHE A 72 16.53 6.64 -22.09
N ALA A 73 16.67 5.75 -23.09
CA ALA A 73 17.77 5.81 -24.05
C ALA A 73 17.80 7.13 -24.83
N GLU A 74 16.66 7.59 -25.32
CA GLU A 74 16.51 8.88 -26.00
C GLU A 74 16.87 10.10 -25.12
N ARG A 75 17.03 9.89 -23.80
CA ARG A 75 17.41 10.93 -22.83
C ARG A 75 18.78 10.69 -22.18
N GLY A 76 19.59 9.84 -22.84
CA GLY A 76 20.98 9.61 -22.48
C GLY A 76 21.22 8.53 -21.42
N TYR A 77 20.20 7.78 -21.02
CA TYR A 77 20.32 6.69 -20.04
C TYR A 77 20.21 5.32 -20.69
N GLY A 78 21.14 4.42 -20.41
CA GLY A 78 20.87 3.01 -20.65
C GLY A 78 19.69 2.54 -19.78
N PHE A 79 18.85 1.65 -20.32
CA PHE A 79 17.82 0.98 -19.55
C PHE A 79 18.02 -0.53 -19.63
N ILE A 80 18.09 -1.17 -18.47
CA ILE A 80 18.32 -2.62 -18.35
C ILE A 80 17.17 -3.22 -17.56
N CYS A 81 16.45 -4.16 -18.18
CA CYS A 81 15.32 -4.84 -17.58
C CYS A 81 15.53 -6.34 -17.51
N GLN A 82 15.66 -6.90 -16.30
CA GLN A 82 15.84 -8.34 -16.07
C GLN A 82 14.52 -8.96 -15.61
N TYR A 83 14.14 -10.08 -16.25
CA TYR A 83 13.03 -10.89 -15.77
C TYR A 83 13.44 -11.72 -14.56
N CYS A 84 12.57 -11.76 -13.55
CA CYS A 84 12.76 -12.55 -12.33
C CYS A 84 12.82 -14.05 -12.66
N ARG A 85 13.42 -14.83 -11.78
CA ARG A 85 13.57 -16.29 -11.87
C ARG A 85 12.24 -16.97 -12.16
N GLY A 86 12.19 -17.86 -13.17
CA GLY A 86 10.99 -18.58 -13.58
C GLY A 86 9.93 -17.75 -14.30
N THR A 87 10.27 -16.51 -14.72
CA THR A 87 9.35 -15.63 -15.46
C THR A 87 9.98 -15.09 -16.75
N GLY A 88 9.17 -14.70 -17.72
CA GLY A 88 9.59 -13.95 -18.91
C GLY A 88 10.71 -14.59 -19.75
N GLY A 89 10.92 -15.90 -19.67
CA GLY A 89 12.01 -16.63 -20.34
C GLY A 89 13.27 -16.80 -19.49
N SER A 90 13.30 -16.33 -18.25
CA SER A 90 14.31 -16.67 -17.26
C SER A 90 14.18 -18.12 -16.80
N GLU A 91 15.30 -18.77 -16.52
CA GLU A 91 15.33 -20.13 -15.99
C GLU A 91 14.87 -20.19 -14.52
N GLY A 92 14.70 -21.42 -13.99
CA GLY A 92 14.30 -21.70 -12.63
C GLY A 92 12.78 -21.70 -12.41
N ALA A 93 12.36 -21.72 -11.15
CA ALA A 93 10.96 -21.76 -10.75
C ALA A 93 10.50 -20.42 -10.15
N TRP A 94 9.28 -20.00 -10.50
CA TRP A 94 8.67 -18.81 -9.95
C TRP A 94 8.07 -19.08 -8.56
N VAL A 95 8.62 -18.42 -7.56
CA VAL A 95 8.03 -18.29 -6.22
C VAL A 95 8.14 -16.82 -5.83
N PRO A 96 6.99 -16.12 -5.71
CA PRO A 96 7.01 -14.69 -5.46
C PRO A 96 7.80 -14.29 -4.20
N PHE A 97 8.57 -13.21 -4.31
CA PHE A 97 9.35 -12.56 -3.26
C PHE A 97 10.63 -13.29 -2.78
N GLN A 98 10.81 -14.58 -3.03
CA GLN A 98 11.85 -15.35 -2.36
C GLN A 98 13.25 -15.18 -2.92
N ASN A 99 13.40 -15.08 -4.25
CA ASN A 99 14.73 -15.10 -4.89
C ASN A 99 15.27 -13.70 -5.22
N GLU A 100 14.49 -12.66 -5.08
CA GLU A 100 14.80 -11.33 -5.63
C GLU A 100 16.03 -10.69 -4.98
N LYS A 101 16.29 -10.95 -3.69
CA LYS A 101 17.49 -10.44 -3.01
C LYS A 101 18.75 -11.08 -3.60
N ILE A 102 18.81 -12.41 -3.64
CA ILE A 102 20.01 -13.16 -4.08
C ILE A 102 20.26 -12.87 -5.56
N ASP A 103 19.25 -13.04 -6.40
CA ASP A 103 19.35 -12.81 -7.84
C ASP A 103 19.67 -11.34 -8.17
N GLY A 104 19.09 -10.41 -7.42
CA GLY A 104 19.34 -8.98 -7.60
C GLY A 104 20.77 -8.57 -7.26
N VAL A 105 21.33 -9.11 -6.18
CA VAL A 105 22.74 -8.91 -5.81
C VAL A 105 23.65 -9.47 -6.89
N ASP A 106 23.40 -10.67 -7.39
CA ASP A 106 24.20 -11.30 -8.44
C ASP A 106 24.12 -10.51 -9.75
N ALA A 107 22.93 -10.06 -10.14
CA ALA A 107 22.76 -9.23 -11.32
C ALA A 107 23.53 -7.90 -11.20
N LEU A 108 23.48 -7.23 -10.04
CA LEU A 108 24.23 -5.99 -9.82
C LEU A 108 25.75 -6.21 -9.83
N GLN A 109 26.26 -7.32 -9.27
CA GLN A 109 27.67 -7.68 -9.33
C GLN A 109 28.11 -7.97 -10.77
N TRP A 110 27.26 -8.60 -11.58
CA TRP A 110 27.52 -8.82 -12.99
C TRP A 110 27.55 -7.49 -13.77
N LEU A 111 26.60 -6.58 -13.53
CA LEU A 111 26.54 -5.24 -14.17
C LEU A 111 27.72 -4.35 -13.75
N GLN A 112 28.17 -4.44 -12.50
CA GLN A 112 29.33 -3.71 -11.98
C GLN A 112 30.60 -3.92 -12.83
N GLN A 113 30.74 -5.08 -13.47
CA GLN A 113 31.91 -5.45 -14.26
C GLN A 113 31.83 -5.00 -15.73
N ARG A 114 30.75 -4.32 -16.15
CA ARG A 114 30.56 -3.89 -17.54
C ARG A 114 31.19 -2.51 -17.77
N ASP A 115 32.15 -2.43 -18.70
CA ASP A 115 32.90 -1.18 -18.99
C ASP A 115 31.99 -0.12 -19.63
N TYR A 116 30.92 -0.52 -20.31
CA TYR A 116 29.95 0.38 -20.91
C TYR A 116 28.96 1.00 -19.92
N ILE A 117 29.00 0.61 -18.64
CA ILE A 117 28.18 1.17 -17.56
C ILE A 117 29.05 2.09 -16.69
N GLU A 118 28.67 3.36 -16.63
CA GLU A 118 29.33 4.37 -15.79
C GLU A 118 28.81 4.30 -14.34
N SER A 119 27.50 4.41 -14.19
CA SER A 119 26.79 4.41 -12.90
C SER A 119 25.43 3.73 -13.04
N ILE A 120 24.84 3.30 -11.91
CA ILE A 120 23.58 2.58 -11.89
C ILE A 120 22.61 3.30 -10.94
N GLY A 121 21.41 3.61 -11.45
CA GLY A 121 20.23 3.96 -10.67
C GLY A 121 19.26 2.80 -10.67
N LEU A 122 18.81 2.38 -9.49
CA LEU A 122 17.75 1.37 -9.38
C LEU A 122 16.40 2.04 -9.66
N TYR A 123 15.57 1.40 -10.49
CA TYR A 123 14.28 1.95 -10.88
C TYR A 123 13.17 0.93 -10.71
N GLY A 124 12.17 1.24 -9.91
CA GLY A 124 11.11 0.29 -9.63
C GLY A 124 9.77 0.90 -9.23
N PHE A 125 8.71 0.20 -9.64
CA PHE A 125 7.32 0.47 -9.33
C PHE A 125 6.63 -0.81 -8.88
N SER A 126 5.88 -0.80 -7.75
CA SER A 126 5.17 -1.99 -7.26
C SER A 126 6.13 -3.15 -6.97
N TYR A 127 5.88 -4.35 -7.43
CA TYR A 127 6.79 -5.49 -7.29
C TYR A 127 8.19 -5.20 -7.85
N VAL A 128 8.29 -4.42 -8.93
CA VAL A 128 9.58 -3.97 -9.47
C VAL A 128 10.32 -3.08 -8.46
N ALA A 129 9.61 -2.30 -7.64
CA ALA A 129 10.20 -1.56 -6.51
C ALA A 129 10.65 -2.51 -5.39
N TYR A 130 9.89 -3.57 -5.11
CA TYR A 130 10.32 -4.61 -4.16
C TYR A 130 11.65 -5.23 -4.57
N THR A 131 11.82 -5.60 -5.86
CA THR A 131 13.09 -6.20 -6.33
C THR A 131 14.29 -5.28 -6.11
N GLN A 132 14.09 -3.96 -6.11
CA GLN A 132 15.11 -2.97 -5.82
C GLN A 132 15.32 -2.80 -4.31
N LEU A 133 14.24 -2.71 -3.52
CA LEU A 133 14.32 -2.64 -2.05
C LEU A 133 15.08 -3.82 -1.45
N ALA A 134 14.87 -5.02 -1.98
CA ALA A 134 15.47 -6.25 -1.48
C ALA A 134 17.00 -6.27 -1.50
N VAL A 135 17.65 -5.42 -2.30
CA VAL A 135 19.11 -5.39 -2.48
C VAL A 135 19.79 -4.15 -1.86
N LEU A 136 19.04 -3.20 -1.30
CA LEU A 136 19.59 -1.90 -0.87
C LEU A 136 20.60 -1.97 0.27
N ASP A 137 20.70 -3.10 0.96
CA ASP A 137 21.72 -3.35 1.98
C ASP A 137 23.01 -4.02 1.44
N GLN A 138 23.07 -4.34 0.13
CA GLN A 138 24.20 -5.06 -0.50
C GLN A 138 24.53 -4.52 -1.90
N LEU A 139 24.89 -3.25 -1.99
CA LEU A 139 25.07 -2.55 -3.25
C LEU A 139 26.54 -2.49 -3.69
N PRO A 140 26.86 -2.77 -4.98
CA PRO A 140 28.19 -2.52 -5.52
C PRO A 140 28.42 -1.01 -5.79
N PRO A 141 29.69 -0.57 -5.89
CA PRO A 141 30.05 0.86 -5.97
C PRO A 141 29.43 1.68 -7.11
N LYS A 142 29.08 1.05 -8.25
CA LYS A 142 28.42 1.76 -9.37
C LYS A 142 26.97 2.14 -9.06
N VAL A 143 26.31 1.50 -8.09
CA VAL A 143 24.95 1.88 -7.67
C VAL A 143 25.00 3.13 -6.83
N LYS A 144 24.35 4.21 -7.28
CA LYS A 144 24.40 5.53 -6.64
C LYS A 144 23.09 5.96 -6.00
N THR A 145 21.96 5.47 -6.51
CA THR A 145 20.64 5.89 -6.07
C THR A 145 19.57 4.85 -6.43
N ALA A 146 18.39 5.02 -5.83
CA ALA A 146 17.20 4.25 -6.17
C ALA A 146 15.96 5.16 -6.30
N TYR A 147 15.07 4.81 -7.22
CA TYR A 147 13.75 5.39 -7.42
C TYR A 147 12.69 4.33 -7.14
N ILE A 148 12.09 4.39 -5.95
CA ILE A 148 11.21 3.37 -5.37
C ILE A 148 9.80 3.93 -5.28
N VAL A 149 8.86 3.32 -5.99
CA VAL A 149 7.48 3.80 -6.06
C VAL A 149 6.49 2.69 -5.74
N HIS A 150 5.55 2.98 -4.85
CA HIS A 150 4.42 2.10 -4.50
C HIS A 150 4.84 0.72 -3.96
N PHE A 151 5.79 0.67 -3.04
CA PHE A 151 6.14 -0.54 -2.28
C PHE A 151 6.90 -0.18 -1.00
N GLY A 152 6.79 -1.06 0.01
CA GLY A 152 7.52 -0.93 1.28
C GLY A 152 8.01 -2.28 1.81
N THR A 153 8.84 -2.24 2.85
CA THR A 153 9.50 -3.43 3.42
C THR A 153 8.69 -4.14 4.50
N ASP A 154 7.67 -3.53 5.06
CA ASP A 154 6.76 -4.18 6.03
C ASP A 154 5.70 -5.01 5.32
N ARG A 155 6.03 -6.25 4.99
CA ARG A 155 5.15 -7.13 4.22
C ARG A 155 3.93 -7.58 5.01
N TYR A 156 4.07 -7.86 6.31
CA TYR A 156 2.94 -8.24 7.16
C TYR A 156 1.88 -7.14 7.18
N GLY A 157 2.25 -5.91 7.51
CA GLY A 157 1.32 -4.77 7.56
C GLY A 157 0.68 -4.41 6.21
N GLN A 158 1.31 -4.83 5.09
CA GLN A 158 0.70 -4.70 3.76
C GLN A 158 -0.34 -5.78 3.49
N MET A 159 -0.17 -7.00 4.02
CA MET A 159 -1.07 -8.14 3.77
C MET A 159 -2.22 -8.24 4.76
N TYR A 160 -1.96 -7.85 6.00
CA TYR A 160 -2.91 -7.97 7.10
C TYR A 160 -3.18 -6.61 7.76
N CYS A 161 -4.40 -6.42 8.17
CA CYS A 161 -4.83 -5.34 9.05
C CYS A 161 -5.41 -5.99 10.30
N ASN A 162 -4.61 -6.09 11.37
CA ASN A 162 -5.01 -6.67 12.65
C ASN A 162 -5.84 -7.97 12.51
N GLY A 163 -5.24 -8.98 11.87
CA GLY A 163 -5.86 -10.29 11.64
C GLY A 163 -6.74 -10.41 10.39
N LEU A 164 -7.15 -9.31 9.78
CA LEU A 164 -7.93 -9.30 8.55
C LEU A 164 -7.02 -9.24 7.32
N PHE A 165 -7.18 -10.18 6.41
CA PHE A 165 -6.42 -10.25 5.16
C PHE A 165 -6.94 -9.25 4.13
N ARG A 166 -6.05 -8.49 3.49
CA ARG A 166 -6.39 -7.52 2.44
C ARG A 166 -6.68 -8.26 1.13
N HIS A 167 -7.94 -8.65 0.99
CA HIS A 167 -8.39 -9.60 -0.03
C HIS A 167 -8.28 -9.04 -1.45
N ASP A 168 -8.75 -7.81 -1.69
CA ASP A 168 -8.79 -7.21 -3.05
C ASP A 168 -7.41 -7.03 -3.70
N ILE A 169 -6.33 -7.09 -2.92
CA ILE A 169 -4.96 -6.98 -3.43
C ILE A 169 -4.37 -8.35 -3.70
N TYR A 170 -4.29 -9.18 -2.67
CA TYR A 170 -3.42 -10.35 -2.72
C TYR A 170 -4.06 -11.57 -3.33
N THR A 171 -5.40 -11.65 -3.29
CA THR A 171 -6.14 -12.73 -3.95
C THR A 171 -6.13 -12.57 -5.48
N PRO A 172 -6.54 -11.45 -6.07
CA PRO A 172 -6.44 -11.28 -7.53
C PRO A 172 -4.98 -11.21 -8.01
N TRP A 173 -4.05 -10.64 -7.21
CA TRP A 173 -2.64 -10.66 -7.57
C TRP A 173 -2.09 -12.09 -7.67
N ALA A 174 -2.41 -12.95 -6.69
CA ALA A 174 -2.00 -14.36 -6.71
C ALA A 174 -2.54 -15.10 -7.94
N LYS A 175 -3.81 -14.89 -8.24
CA LYS A 175 -4.47 -15.45 -9.44
C LYS A 175 -3.77 -15.00 -10.73
N ASP A 176 -3.46 -13.71 -10.86
CA ASP A 176 -2.90 -13.12 -12.09
C ASP A 176 -1.40 -13.41 -12.26
N ASN A 177 -0.70 -13.73 -11.18
CA ASN A 177 0.74 -14.01 -11.16
C ASN A 177 1.06 -15.47 -10.73
N SER A 178 0.16 -16.37 -11.04
CA SER A 178 0.27 -17.80 -10.71
C SER A 178 1.43 -18.53 -11.42
N GLY A 179 2.11 -17.88 -12.36
CA GLY A 179 3.12 -18.52 -13.22
C GLY A 179 2.53 -19.32 -14.38
N THR A 180 1.22 -19.32 -14.54
CA THR A 180 0.53 -19.96 -15.67
C THR A 180 0.11 -18.93 -16.71
N ASN A 181 -0.09 -19.37 -17.96
CA ASN A 181 -0.64 -18.52 -19.04
C ASN A 181 -2.17 -18.37 -18.96
N ARG A 182 -2.80 -18.87 -17.91
CA ARG A 182 -4.24 -18.82 -17.74
C ARG A 182 -4.68 -17.44 -17.29
N ILE A 183 -5.56 -16.81 -18.07
CA ILE A 183 -6.18 -15.52 -17.72
C ILE A 183 -7.55 -15.81 -17.12
N LEU A 184 -7.76 -15.39 -15.88
CA LEU A 184 -9.04 -15.48 -15.19
C LEU A 184 -9.58 -14.06 -14.97
N PRO A 185 -10.91 -13.84 -15.06
CA PRO A 185 -11.51 -12.53 -14.83
C PRO A 185 -11.38 -12.10 -13.35
N TYR A 186 -11.63 -10.83 -13.06
CA TYR A 186 -11.60 -10.31 -11.70
C TYR A 186 -12.64 -10.99 -10.79
N GLU A 187 -13.81 -11.29 -11.34
CA GLU A 187 -14.91 -11.98 -10.65
C GLU A 187 -14.45 -13.30 -10.02
N ALA A 188 -13.52 -14.02 -10.66
CA ALA A 188 -12.95 -15.24 -10.08
C ALA A 188 -12.18 -14.99 -8.77
N ALA A 189 -11.66 -13.78 -8.54
CA ALA A 189 -11.08 -13.43 -7.25
C ALA A 189 -12.16 -13.11 -6.21
N LEU A 190 -13.27 -12.50 -6.61
CA LEU A 190 -14.43 -12.29 -5.73
C LEU A 190 -15.05 -13.63 -5.32
N ASP A 191 -15.24 -14.55 -6.28
CA ASP A 191 -15.75 -15.91 -6.03
C ASP A 191 -14.84 -16.67 -5.04
N ALA A 192 -13.53 -16.55 -5.19
CA ALA A 192 -12.57 -17.12 -4.24
C ALA A 192 -12.73 -16.52 -2.83
N GLY A 193 -12.99 -15.21 -2.72
CA GLY A 193 -13.23 -14.54 -1.44
C GLY A 193 -14.50 -14.99 -0.73
N LEU A 194 -15.51 -15.37 -1.51
CA LEU A 194 -16.78 -15.91 -1.00
C LEU A 194 -16.70 -17.43 -0.71
N TYR A 195 -15.75 -18.14 -1.30
CA TYR A 195 -15.57 -19.57 -1.09
C TYR A 195 -14.97 -19.86 0.30
N LYS A 196 -15.51 -20.89 0.96
CA LYS A 196 -15.05 -21.34 2.26
C LYS A 196 -14.85 -22.87 2.31
N PRO A 197 -13.78 -23.34 2.95
CA PRO A 197 -12.72 -22.56 3.58
C PRO A 197 -11.81 -21.89 2.54
N HIS A 198 -11.44 -20.64 2.75
CA HIS A 198 -10.72 -19.84 1.75
C HIS A 198 -9.34 -20.43 1.41
N ILE A 199 -8.74 -21.19 2.31
CA ILE A 199 -7.43 -21.86 2.10
C ILE A 199 -7.41 -22.77 0.86
N ASP A 200 -8.57 -23.26 0.43
CA ASP A 200 -8.71 -24.16 -0.72
C ASP A 200 -9.13 -23.46 -2.01
N ALA A 201 -9.36 -22.15 -1.97
CA ALA A 201 -9.92 -21.39 -3.09
C ALA A 201 -9.07 -21.46 -4.36
N ASP A 202 -7.74 -21.48 -4.25
CA ASP A 202 -6.84 -21.60 -5.40
C ASP A 202 -7.05 -22.93 -6.16
N ARG A 203 -7.33 -24.02 -5.45
CA ARG A 203 -7.55 -25.35 -6.03
C ARG A 203 -8.98 -25.52 -6.54
N VAL A 204 -9.96 -25.10 -5.75
CA VAL A 204 -11.38 -25.37 -6.03
C VAL A 204 -11.96 -24.35 -7.01
N VAL A 205 -11.73 -23.05 -6.77
CA VAL A 205 -12.31 -21.99 -7.59
C VAL A 205 -11.49 -21.73 -8.86
N TRP A 206 -10.16 -21.73 -8.75
CA TRP A 206 -9.30 -21.41 -9.90
C TRP A 206 -8.75 -22.63 -10.63
N ASN A 207 -8.83 -23.81 -10.03
CA ASN A 207 -8.14 -25.01 -10.50
C ASN A 207 -6.64 -24.73 -10.72
N LEU A 208 -6.02 -24.05 -9.75
CA LEU A 208 -4.58 -23.77 -9.68
C LEU A 208 -4.02 -24.43 -8.43
N ASN A 209 -2.69 -24.57 -8.36
CA ASN A 209 -2.01 -25.07 -7.18
C ASN A 209 -0.94 -24.07 -6.78
N LEU A 210 -1.25 -23.22 -5.79
CA LEU A 210 -0.42 -22.11 -5.35
C LEU A 210 0.00 -22.27 -3.88
N PRO A 211 0.97 -23.16 -3.57
CA PRO A 211 1.41 -23.38 -2.18
C PRO A 211 1.82 -22.09 -1.48
N TRP A 212 2.55 -21.22 -2.15
CA TRP A 212 3.01 -19.94 -1.62
C TRP A 212 1.84 -18.97 -1.29
N TYR A 213 0.70 -19.06 -1.99
CA TYR A 213 -0.49 -18.27 -1.66
C TYR A 213 -1.14 -18.80 -0.38
N ARG A 214 -1.26 -20.12 -0.24
CA ARG A 214 -1.78 -20.75 0.99
C ARG A 214 -0.90 -20.43 2.22
N GLU A 215 0.43 -20.36 2.06
CA GLU A 215 1.31 -19.88 3.12
C GLU A 215 0.94 -18.46 3.58
N TRP A 216 0.62 -17.55 2.65
CA TRP A 216 0.19 -16.20 3.03
C TRP A 216 -1.10 -16.22 3.84
N LEU A 217 -2.05 -17.09 3.50
CA LEU A 217 -3.35 -17.23 4.16
C LEU A 217 -3.25 -17.92 5.53
N SER A 218 -2.24 -18.75 5.75
CA SER A 218 -2.08 -19.59 6.94
C SER A 218 -1.42 -18.86 8.12
N HIS A 219 -0.88 -17.66 7.91
CA HIS A 219 -0.10 -16.93 8.91
C HIS A 219 -0.65 -15.53 9.20
N PRO A 220 -1.88 -15.43 9.77
CA PRO A 220 -2.44 -14.13 10.18
C PRO A 220 -1.73 -13.54 11.40
N ASP A 221 -0.97 -14.34 12.16
CA ASP A 221 -0.22 -13.94 13.34
C ASP A 221 1.24 -13.61 12.96
N TYR A 222 1.68 -12.37 13.27
CA TYR A 222 3.02 -11.89 12.99
C TYR A 222 4.11 -12.62 13.77
N GLU A 223 3.79 -13.14 14.95
CA GLU A 223 4.76 -13.84 15.81
C GLU A 223 5.14 -15.24 15.31
N THR A 224 4.50 -15.72 14.23
CA THR A 224 4.87 -17.01 13.64
C THR A 224 6.26 -16.99 13.00
N PRO A 225 6.97 -18.15 12.95
CA PRO A 225 8.27 -18.25 12.27
C PRO A 225 8.23 -17.88 10.79
N PHE A 226 7.06 -17.90 10.16
CA PHE A 226 6.87 -17.45 8.77
C PHE A 226 7.26 -15.99 8.58
N TRP A 227 6.89 -15.11 9.53
CA TRP A 227 7.24 -13.69 9.51
C TRP A 227 8.52 -13.40 10.26
N LYS A 228 8.70 -13.98 11.47
CA LYS A 228 9.87 -13.82 12.33
C LYS A 228 10.98 -14.80 11.91
N ASN A 229 12.22 -14.38 12.09
CA ASN A 229 13.41 -15.18 11.73
C ASN A 229 13.41 -15.67 10.26
N SER A 230 12.87 -14.89 9.36
CA SER A 230 12.69 -15.18 7.95
C SER A 230 13.23 -14.06 7.07
N PHE A 231 13.24 -14.30 5.75
CA PHE A 231 13.60 -13.25 4.80
C PHE A 231 12.65 -12.01 4.86
N TRP A 232 11.43 -12.15 5.39
CA TRP A 232 10.53 -11.02 5.62
C TRP A 232 11.04 -10.07 6.71
N GLU A 233 11.58 -10.62 7.80
CA GLU A 233 12.21 -9.84 8.85
C GLU A 233 13.51 -9.18 8.35
N GLU A 234 14.31 -9.92 7.56
CA GLU A 234 15.49 -9.36 6.89
C GLU A 234 15.11 -8.19 5.97
N LEU A 235 14.06 -8.33 5.17
CA LEU A 235 13.53 -7.26 4.30
C LEU A 235 13.14 -6.04 5.13
N LYS A 236 12.41 -6.23 6.23
CA LYS A 236 11.98 -5.16 7.14
C LYS A 236 13.17 -4.42 7.79
N ALA A 237 14.30 -5.09 7.93
CA ALA A 237 15.52 -4.52 8.50
C ALA A 237 16.40 -3.74 7.50
N ILE A 238 16.19 -3.89 6.19
CA ILE A 238 17.00 -3.26 5.12
C ILE A 238 17.03 -1.72 5.24
N PRO A 239 15.93 -1.00 5.50
CA PRO A 239 15.93 0.46 5.52
C PRO A 239 16.98 1.07 6.45
N LYS A 240 17.25 0.44 7.60
CA LYS A 240 18.26 0.87 8.57
C LYS A 240 19.70 0.81 8.06
N LYS A 241 19.94 0.09 6.94
CA LYS A 241 21.26 -0.13 6.35
C LYS A 241 21.47 0.63 5.04
N ILE A 242 20.47 1.34 4.56
CA ILE A 242 20.56 2.10 3.30
C ILE A 242 21.53 3.26 3.48
N ASN A 243 22.51 3.36 2.57
CA ASN A 243 23.57 4.36 2.58
C ASN A 243 23.69 5.12 1.25
N ILE A 244 22.65 5.13 0.46
CA ILE A 244 22.51 5.91 -0.77
C ILE A 244 21.27 6.80 -0.69
N PRO A 245 21.19 7.90 -1.46
CA PRO A 245 19.96 8.66 -1.64
C PRO A 245 18.87 7.81 -2.29
N VAL A 246 17.63 7.92 -1.82
CA VAL A 246 16.49 7.20 -2.39
C VAL A 246 15.31 8.15 -2.62
N TYR A 247 14.69 8.06 -3.79
CA TYR A 247 13.39 8.65 -4.05
C TYR A 247 12.30 7.65 -3.68
N PHE A 248 11.40 8.04 -2.76
CA PHE A 248 10.20 7.30 -2.39
C PHE A 248 8.97 8.00 -2.93
N GLY A 249 8.11 7.28 -3.64
CA GLY A 249 6.85 7.81 -4.17
C GLY A 249 5.66 6.91 -3.85
N CYS A 250 4.58 7.48 -3.31
CA CYS A 250 3.36 6.74 -3.02
C CYS A 250 2.11 7.60 -3.21
N GLY A 251 0.94 6.97 -3.20
CA GLY A 251 -0.35 7.66 -3.17
C GLY A 251 -1.04 7.45 -1.83
N TRP A 252 -1.88 8.42 -1.40
CA TRP A 252 -2.67 8.28 -0.18
C TRP A 252 -3.49 6.99 -0.14
N TYR A 253 -4.05 6.61 -1.29
CA TYR A 253 -4.94 5.45 -1.40
C TYR A 253 -4.26 4.24 -2.07
N ASP A 254 -2.94 4.17 -1.99
CA ASP A 254 -2.18 2.99 -2.41
C ASP A 254 -2.13 1.95 -1.30
N HIS A 255 -2.36 0.69 -1.63
CA HIS A 255 -2.33 -0.42 -0.67
C HIS A 255 -0.94 -0.69 -0.08
N HIS A 256 0.12 -0.15 -0.65
CA HIS A 256 1.47 -0.22 -0.11
C HIS A 256 1.84 1.00 0.75
N PHE A 257 0.93 1.97 0.91
CA PHE A 257 1.22 3.23 1.61
C PHE A 257 1.75 3.00 3.02
N GLY A 258 1.05 2.24 3.86
CA GLY A 258 1.51 1.96 5.23
C GLY A 258 2.88 1.30 5.27
N GLY A 259 3.13 0.30 4.41
CA GLY A 259 4.44 -0.35 4.32
C GLY A 259 5.55 0.58 3.83
N MET A 260 5.25 1.51 2.91
CA MET A 260 6.23 2.51 2.48
C MET A 260 6.52 3.52 3.58
N MET A 261 5.53 3.96 4.35
CA MET A 261 5.75 4.86 5.49
C MET A 261 6.62 4.20 6.56
N CYS A 262 6.36 2.92 6.90
CA CYS A 262 7.23 2.15 7.77
C CYS A 262 8.67 2.09 7.25
N THR A 263 8.85 1.90 5.93
CA THR A 263 10.16 1.90 5.28
C THR A 263 10.86 3.25 5.43
N TYR A 264 10.18 4.34 5.08
CA TYR A 264 10.73 5.70 5.14
C TYR A 264 11.10 6.11 6.57
N GLN A 265 10.23 5.82 7.53
CA GLN A 265 10.48 6.12 8.95
C GLN A 265 11.66 5.33 9.53
N SER A 266 11.91 4.13 9.00
CA SER A 266 12.97 3.22 9.44
C SER A 266 14.31 3.42 8.72
N LEU A 267 14.44 4.41 7.83
CA LEU A 267 15.68 4.70 7.10
C LEU A 267 16.84 4.98 8.07
N SER A 268 18.06 4.66 7.63
CA SER A 268 19.28 5.13 8.28
C SER A 268 19.31 6.67 8.36
N ASP A 269 20.09 7.23 9.26
CA ASP A 269 20.25 8.70 9.37
C ASP A 269 20.75 9.32 8.06
N TYR A 270 21.69 8.63 7.39
CA TYR A 270 22.19 9.05 6.07
C TYR A 270 21.05 9.08 5.04
N ALA A 271 20.33 7.98 4.87
CA ALA A 271 19.26 7.92 3.90
C ALA A 271 18.12 8.91 4.22
N LYS A 272 17.80 9.09 5.51
CA LYS A 272 16.84 10.13 5.94
C LYS A 272 17.25 11.55 5.54
N ALA A 273 18.54 11.86 5.67
CA ALA A 273 19.07 13.19 5.35
C ALA A 273 19.17 13.47 3.86
N HIS A 274 19.18 12.43 3.01
CA HIS A 274 19.49 12.54 1.59
C HIS A 274 18.43 11.95 0.65
N SER A 275 17.26 11.60 1.17
CA SER A 275 16.17 11.01 0.38
C SER A 275 15.01 11.99 0.15
N LYS A 276 14.26 11.72 -0.91
CA LYS A 276 13.03 12.44 -1.26
C LYS A 276 11.82 11.54 -1.02
N LEU A 277 10.79 12.09 -0.36
CA LEU A 277 9.48 11.47 -0.21
C LEU A 277 8.44 12.29 -0.98
N VAL A 278 7.64 11.63 -1.82
CA VAL A 278 6.53 12.24 -2.54
C VAL A 278 5.26 11.45 -2.29
N ILE A 279 4.24 12.10 -1.76
CA ILE A 279 2.92 11.48 -1.51
C ILE A 279 1.86 12.27 -2.27
N GLY A 280 1.22 11.63 -3.24
CA GLY A 280 0.17 12.26 -4.05
C GLY A 280 -1.24 11.73 -3.77
N PRO A 281 -2.27 12.36 -4.34
CA PRO A 281 -3.67 11.99 -4.18
C PRO A 281 -4.07 10.83 -5.12
N TRP A 282 -3.28 9.75 -5.09
CA TRP A 282 -3.37 8.65 -6.05
C TRP A 282 -3.69 7.32 -5.37
N VAL A 283 -4.28 6.41 -6.13
CA VAL A 283 -4.24 4.95 -5.87
C VAL A 283 -2.97 4.35 -6.49
N HIS A 284 -2.86 3.03 -6.43
CA HIS A 284 -1.86 2.28 -7.20
C HIS A 284 -1.92 2.69 -8.67
N MET A 285 -0.85 2.60 -9.44
CA MET A 285 -0.77 3.08 -10.83
C MET A 285 -0.96 4.60 -11.02
N LYS A 286 -0.91 5.38 -9.93
CA LYS A 286 -1.02 6.87 -9.95
C LYS A 286 -2.28 7.41 -10.63
N GLU A 287 -3.39 6.73 -10.50
CA GLU A 287 -4.69 7.23 -10.92
C GLU A 287 -5.27 8.13 -9.85
N LEU A 288 -5.87 9.26 -10.26
CA LEU A 288 -6.63 10.14 -9.36
C LEU A 288 -7.92 9.45 -8.92
N CYS A 289 -8.25 9.58 -7.65
CA CYS A 289 -9.39 8.88 -7.06
C CYS A 289 -9.95 9.60 -5.83
N ILE A 290 -9.96 10.92 -5.83
CA ILE A 290 -10.53 11.72 -4.75
C ILE A 290 -11.69 12.52 -5.32
N GLU A 291 -12.92 12.13 -4.95
CA GLU A 291 -14.13 12.88 -5.26
C GLU A 291 -14.35 14.01 -4.23
N GLY A 292 -15.10 15.03 -4.63
CA GLY A 292 -15.46 16.14 -3.76
C GLY A 292 -14.39 17.21 -3.56
N HIS A 293 -13.16 16.96 -4.03
CA HIS A 293 -12.04 17.91 -3.95
C HIS A 293 -11.41 18.12 -5.32
N ASP A 294 -10.94 19.35 -5.58
CA ASP A 294 -10.16 19.64 -6.79
C ASP A 294 -8.75 19.07 -6.65
N THR A 295 -8.39 18.17 -7.56
CA THR A 295 -7.07 17.54 -7.66
C THR A 295 -6.45 17.74 -9.04
N THR A 296 -6.85 18.77 -9.78
CA THR A 296 -6.38 19.03 -11.16
C THR A 296 -4.88 19.34 -11.22
N ASP A 297 -4.30 19.85 -10.14
CA ASP A 297 -2.87 20.14 -9.97
C ASP A 297 -2.04 18.94 -9.43
N ALA A 298 -2.63 17.76 -9.32
CA ALA A 298 -1.97 16.58 -8.74
C ALA A 298 -0.81 16.03 -9.58
N TYR A 299 -0.81 16.27 -10.88
CA TYR A 299 0.26 15.85 -11.77
C TYR A 299 1.16 17.04 -12.12
N VAL A 300 2.34 17.03 -11.54
CA VAL A 300 3.36 18.05 -11.79
C VAL A 300 4.59 17.40 -12.39
N GLY A 301 5.01 17.86 -13.56
CA GLY A 301 6.26 17.46 -14.16
C GLY A 301 7.43 17.71 -13.22
N GLY A 302 8.42 16.83 -13.24
CA GLY A 302 9.58 16.95 -12.36
C GLY A 302 9.44 16.32 -10.95
N ILE A 303 8.22 16.02 -10.49
CA ILE A 303 8.01 15.29 -9.23
C ILE A 303 7.29 13.95 -9.41
N HIS A 304 6.74 13.71 -10.60
CA HIS A 304 5.93 12.53 -10.87
C HIS A 304 6.31 11.93 -12.24
N GLY A 305 5.98 10.65 -12.45
CA GLY A 305 6.17 9.99 -13.72
C GLY A 305 7.62 9.79 -14.13
N TYR A 306 7.85 9.70 -15.45
CA TYR A 306 9.18 9.51 -16.02
C TYR A 306 10.04 10.76 -15.88
N GLU A 307 9.45 11.95 -15.98
CA GLU A 307 10.18 13.21 -15.77
C GLU A 307 10.68 13.33 -14.31
N GLY A 308 9.87 12.95 -13.33
CA GLY A 308 10.30 12.92 -11.93
C GLY A 308 11.44 11.94 -11.70
N ALA A 309 11.42 10.78 -12.37
CA ALA A 309 12.51 9.81 -12.31
C ALA A 309 13.79 10.36 -12.95
N LEU A 310 13.69 10.96 -14.14
CA LEU A 310 14.85 11.55 -14.82
C LEU A 310 15.49 12.69 -14.01
N ASN A 311 14.69 13.60 -13.44
CA ASN A 311 15.21 14.68 -12.60
C ASN A 311 15.95 14.15 -11.37
N TRP A 312 15.47 13.08 -10.76
CA TRP A 312 16.16 12.43 -9.64
C TRP A 312 17.47 11.76 -10.10
N MET A 313 17.43 11.07 -11.25
CA MET A 313 18.59 10.37 -11.79
C MET A 313 19.66 11.36 -12.28
N ASP A 314 19.29 12.49 -12.91
CA ASP A 314 20.23 13.54 -13.30
C ASP A 314 21.05 14.03 -12.10
N ARG A 315 20.38 14.35 -10.99
CA ARG A 315 21.05 14.81 -9.78
C ARG A 315 22.08 13.80 -9.28
N CYS A 316 21.67 12.54 -9.17
CA CYS A 316 22.49 11.52 -8.51
C CYS A 316 23.52 10.86 -9.45
N LEU A 317 23.17 10.62 -10.73
CA LEU A 317 24.01 9.87 -11.67
C LEU A 317 24.84 10.77 -12.59
N VAL A 318 24.26 11.89 -13.07
CA VAL A 318 24.94 12.79 -14.03
C VAL A 318 25.72 13.87 -13.29
N HIS A 319 25.09 14.53 -12.31
CA HIS A 319 25.72 15.61 -11.56
C HIS A 319 26.49 15.15 -10.32
N GLY A 320 26.33 13.87 -9.92
CA GLY A 320 26.99 13.32 -8.74
C GLY A 320 26.57 14.01 -7.42
N GLU A 321 25.39 14.61 -7.39
CA GLU A 321 24.87 15.28 -6.20
C GLU A 321 24.49 14.27 -5.12
N ILE A 322 24.68 14.67 -3.87
CA ILE A 322 24.04 14.06 -2.70
C ILE A 322 22.90 14.99 -2.31
N PRO A 323 21.64 14.67 -2.67
CA PRO A 323 20.51 15.54 -2.41
C PRO A 323 20.30 15.78 -0.92
N GLU A 324 19.75 16.93 -0.55
CA GLU A 324 19.20 17.15 0.77
C GLU A 324 17.80 16.53 0.87
N ARG A 325 17.37 16.23 2.11
CA ARG A 325 16.03 15.70 2.39
C ARG A 325 14.95 16.61 1.81
N GLU A 326 14.01 16.01 1.11
CA GLU A 326 12.84 16.70 0.56
C GLU A 326 11.58 15.86 0.84
N VAL A 327 10.55 16.50 1.39
CA VAL A 327 9.23 15.89 1.59
C VAL A 327 8.19 16.73 0.88
N LEU A 328 7.50 16.12 -0.08
CA LEU A 328 6.38 16.71 -0.80
C LEU A 328 5.13 15.86 -0.55
N ALA A 329 4.10 16.44 0.03
CA ALA A 329 2.83 15.78 0.26
C ALA A 329 1.68 16.61 -0.32
N TYR A 330 0.74 15.94 -0.98
CA TYR A 330 -0.47 16.57 -1.49
C TYR A 330 -1.52 16.63 -0.38
N GLY A 331 -1.75 17.81 0.19
CA GLY A 331 -2.86 18.04 1.12
C GLY A 331 -4.18 18.09 0.35
N VAL A 332 -5.07 17.13 0.63
CA VAL A 332 -6.42 17.15 0.05
C VAL A 332 -7.14 18.41 0.52
N GLY A 333 -7.67 19.19 -0.42
CA GLY A 333 -8.21 20.53 -0.15
C GLY A 333 -7.17 21.64 0.05
N GLN A 334 -5.86 21.39 -0.21
CA GLN A 334 -4.77 22.35 -0.05
C GLN A 334 -3.79 22.39 -1.24
N GLY A 335 -3.66 21.29 -2.04
CA GLY A 335 -2.64 21.14 -3.07
C GLY A 335 -1.28 20.67 -2.53
N TRP A 336 -0.23 20.79 -3.34
CA TRP A 336 1.13 20.37 -2.99
C TRP A 336 1.75 21.22 -1.87
N ARG A 337 2.29 20.53 -0.85
CA ARG A 337 3.01 21.14 0.26
C ARG A 337 4.42 20.57 0.38
N LYS A 338 5.41 21.45 0.53
CA LYS A 338 6.76 21.09 0.95
C LYS A 338 6.79 21.11 2.48
N LEU A 339 7.20 20.01 3.08
CA LEU A 339 7.23 19.82 4.53
C LEU A 339 8.66 19.58 4.99
N ASP A 340 8.96 19.97 6.22
CA ASP A 340 10.27 19.71 6.82
C ASP A 340 10.45 18.24 7.16
N GLN A 341 9.35 17.55 7.50
CA GLN A 341 9.33 16.12 7.83
C GLN A 341 7.94 15.53 7.57
N TRP A 342 7.83 14.21 7.58
CA TRP A 342 6.57 13.48 7.56
C TRP A 342 6.53 12.40 8.66
N PRO A 343 5.42 12.24 9.43
CA PRO A 343 4.30 13.21 9.48
C PRO A 343 4.75 14.57 10.01
N GLY A 344 3.91 15.59 9.81
CA GLY A 344 4.16 16.94 10.30
C GLY A 344 4.05 17.05 11.83
N SER A 345 4.10 18.27 12.34
CA SER A 345 3.87 18.54 13.77
C SER A 345 2.37 18.79 13.97
N SER A 346 1.73 17.93 14.73
CA SER A 346 0.29 18.00 15.01
C SER A 346 0.00 17.89 16.50
N LYS A 347 -1.18 18.35 16.90
CA LYS A 347 -1.73 18.19 18.26
C LYS A 347 -2.90 17.22 18.22
N PRO A 348 -3.10 16.38 19.24
CA PRO A 348 -4.24 15.47 19.26
C PRO A 348 -5.54 16.24 19.55
N LEU A 349 -6.53 16.07 18.66
CA LEU A 349 -7.92 16.43 18.90
C LEU A 349 -8.69 15.13 19.20
N ARG A 350 -9.07 14.95 20.47
CA ARG A 350 -9.85 13.77 20.88
C ARG A 350 -11.34 14.06 20.78
N LEU A 351 -12.06 13.14 20.15
CA LEU A 351 -13.52 13.16 20.02
C LEU A 351 -14.08 11.84 20.57
N TYR A 352 -14.89 11.93 21.60
CA TYR A 352 -15.55 10.79 22.23
C TYR A 352 -16.83 10.42 21.50
N LEU A 353 -17.09 9.12 21.38
CA LEU A 353 -18.37 8.61 20.92
C LEU A 353 -19.41 8.83 22.04
N SER A 354 -20.57 9.36 21.70
CA SER A 354 -21.67 9.63 22.63
C SER A 354 -23.03 9.38 21.98
N GLU A 355 -24.09 9.36 22.77
CA GLU A 355 -25.46 9.26 22.24
C GLU A 355 -25.79 10.40 21.28
N ALA A 356 -25.24 11.59 21.53
CA ALA A 356 -25.49 12.79 20.72
C ALA A 356 -24.58 12.89 19.48
N GLY A 357 -23.59 11.99 19.29
CA GLY A 357 -22.61 12.02 18.21
C GLY A 357 -21.17 12.11 18.72
N LEU A 358 -20.26 12.74 17.96
CA LEU A 358 -18.87 12.97 18.37
C LEU A 358 -18.75 14.25 19.21
N ALA A 359 -18.14 14.14 20.39
CA ALA A 359 -18.03 15.24 21.35
C ALA A 359 -16.59 15.39 21.88
N VAL A 360 -16.17 16.63 22.16
CA VAL A 360 -14.83 16.92 22.76
C VAL A 360 -14.72 16.52 24.23
N GLN A 361 -15.83 16.21 24.89
CA GLN A 361 -15.88 15.73 26.27
C GLN A 361 -16.65 14.41 26.31
N ALA A 362 -16.17 13.48 27.12
CA ALA A 362 -16.86 12.22 27.37
C ALA A 362 -18.16 12.47 28.17
N ASP A 363 -19.20 11.70 27.88
CA ASP A 363 -20.37 11.64 28.72
C ASP A 363 -20.00 11.01 30.09
N CYS A 364 -20.55 11.56 31.18
CA CYS A 364 -20.28 11.03 32.52
C CYS A 364 -20.91 9.65 32.75
N GLN A 365 -21.99 9.35 32.06
CA GLN A 365 -22.70 8.07 32.15
C GLN A 365 -22.29 7.16 30.99
N GLU A 366 -22.10 5.89 31.30
CA GLU A 366 -21.89 4.88 30.28
C GLU A 366 -23.18 4.60 29.51
N SER A 367 -23.03 4.39 28.22
CA SER A 367 -24.08 3.91 27.34
C SER A 367 -23.51 2.92 26.33
N VAL A 368 -24.37 2.18 25.67
CA VAL A 368 -23.96 1.15 24.70
C VAL A 368 -24.79 1.26 23.43
N ARG A 369 -24.14 1.18 22.29
CA ARG A 369 -24.81 1.08 21.00
C ARG A 369 -24.60 -0.32 20.43
N ASN A 370 -25.71 -0.97 20.04
CA ASN A 370 -25.74 -2.35 19.60
C ASN A 370 -25.99 -2.42 18.09
N TYR A 371 -25.45 -3.45 17.45
CA TYR A 371 -25.84 -3.87 16.10
C TYR A 371 -25.58 -5.36 15.91
N THR A 372 -26.21 -5.94 14.88
CA THR A 372 -26.06 -7.37 14.56
C THR A 372 -25.25 -7.51 13.29
N TYR A 373 -24.22 -8.35 13.31
CA TYR A 373 -23.44 -8.71 12.14
C TYR A 373 -23.76 -10.13 11.68
N ASP A 374 -24.28 -10.23 10.45
CA ASP A 374 -24.51 -11.50 9.75
C ASP A 374 -23.45 -11.63 8.62
N PRO A 375 -22.50 -12.59 8.71
CA PRO A 375 -21.49 -12.81 7.70
C PRO A 375 -22.04 -13.19 6.31
N THR A 376 -23.32 -13.55 6.21
CA THR A 376 -23.98 -13.84 4.92
C THR A 376 -24.55 -12.58 4.25
N ASN A 377 -24.68 -11.46 5.00
CA ASN A 377 -25.18 -10.17 4.52
C ASN A 377 -24.09 -9.08 4.62
N ILE A 378 -22.99 -9.31 3.95
CA ILE A 378 -21.78 -8.46 4.02
C ILE A 378 -21.98 -7.05 3.47
N ILE A 379 -21.20 -6.10 4.01
CA ILE A 379 -21.06 -4.75 3.48
C ILE A 379 -20.04 -4.79 2.34
N ARG A 380 -20.46 -4.32 1.16
CA ARG A 380 -19.55 -4.12 0.02
C ARG A 380 -18.71 -2.88 0.24
N THR A 381 -17.41 -3.02 0.00
CA THR A 381 -16.48 -1.89 0.01
C THR A 381 -16.83 -0.92 -1.11
N HIS A 382 -16.90 0.35 -0.80
CA HIS A 382 -17.06 1.44 -1.74
C HIS A 382 -16.15 2.59 -1.33
N GLY A 383 -15.07 2.81 -2.10
CA GLY A 383 -13.99 3.73 -1.73
C GLY A 383 -13.11 3.21 -0.58
N ALA A 384 -11.84 2.93 -0.86
CA ALA A 384 -10.87 2.49 0.14
C ALA A 384 -9.44 2.54 -0.42
N GLU A 385 -8.45 2.34 0.48
CA GLU A 385 -7.03 2.33 0.15
C GLU A 385 -6.59 1.08 -0.61
N CYS A 386 -7.24 -0.04 -0.39
CA CYS A 386 -6.75 -1.35 -0.82
C CYS A 386 -7.52 -1.95 -1.99
N MET A 387 -8.23 -1.12 -2.76
CA MET A 387 -9.08 -1.56 -3.86
C MET A 387 -8.35 -1.52 -5.21
N CYS A 388 -7.19 -2.19 -5.31
CA CYS A 388 -6.33 -2.12 -6.50
C CYS A 388 -6.95 -2.76 -7.75
N TYR A 389 -7.70 -3.85 -7.60
CA TYR A 389 -8.28 -4.61 -8.70
C TYR A 389 -9.76 -4.31 -8.93
N ALA A 390 -10.43 -3.67 -7.99
CA ALA A 390 -11.82 -3.23 -8.13
C ALA A 390 -11.98 -2.20 -9.27
N PRO A 391 -13.20 -1.95 -9.74
CA PRO A 391 -13.48 -0.83 -10.63
C PRO A 391 -12.95 0.49 -10.06
N LEU A 392 -12.50 1.40 -10.92
CA LEU A 392 -11.90 2.68 -10.49
C LEU A 392 -12.90 3.53 -9.66
N SER A 393 -14.20 3.42 -9.95
CA SER A 393 -15.29 4.05 -9.18
C SER A 393 -15.38 3.61 -7.71
N ASP A 394 -14.75 2.50 -7.35
CA ASP A 394 -14.79 1.95 -5.99
C ASP A 394 -13.45 2.15 -5.24
N ARG A 395 -12.50 2.88 -5.82
CA ARG A 395 -11.17 3.11 -5.26
C ARG A 395 -11.05 4.52 -4.69
N GLY A 396 -10.25 4.66 -3.63
CA GLY A 396 -9.90 5.96 -3.07
C GLY A 396 -11.01 6.58 -2.24
N SER A 397 -11.14 7.91 -2.31
CA SER A 397 -12.19 8.69 -1.66
C SER A 397 -13.32 8.94 -2.64
N VAL A 398 -14.47 8.37 -2.35
CA VAL A 398 -15.68 8.49 -3.18
C VAL A 398 -16.89 8.85 -2.33
N SER A 399 -17.97 9.27 -2.98
CA SER A 399 -19.22 9.61 -2.29
C SER A 399 -19.80 8.40 -1.56
N GLN A 400 -20.05 8.54 -0.27
CA GLN A 400 -20.52 7.47 0.62
C GLN A 400 -22.03 7.54 0.86
N PRO A 401 -22.69 6.41 1.18
CA PRO A 401 -24.10 6.39 1.56
C PRO A 401 -24.40 7.30 2.75
N ASN A 402 -25.64 7.78 2.82
CA ASN A 402 -26.13 8.50 3.99
C ASN A 402 -26.08 7.60 5.26
N PRO A 403 -25.98 8.19 6.45
CA PRO A 403 -26.14 7.46 7.71
C PRO A 403 -27.45 6.65 7.75
N ASN A 404 -27.42 5.53 8.47
CA ASN A 404 -28.61 4.68 8.74
C ASN A 404 -29.26 4.02 7.49
N VAL A 405 -28.50 3.84 6.41
CA VAL A 405 -28.98 3.06 5.24
C VAL A 405 -29.01 1.57 5.55
N ARG A 406 -28.13 1.11 6.50
CA ARG A 406 -28.05 -0.27 6.99
C ARG A 406 -28.05 -0.26 8.50
N ASP A 407 -28.73 -1.24 9.11
CA ASP A 407 -28.81 -1.39 10.57
C ASP A 407 -27.52 -1.97 11.19
N ASP A 408 -26.65 -2.58 10.36
CA ASP A 408 -25.35 -3.13 10.75
C ASP A 408 -24.18 -2.15 10.53
N VAL A 409 -24.49 -0.87 10.28
CA VAL A 409 -23.54 0.26 10.23
C VAL A 409 -23.98 1.32 11.24
N VAL A 410 -23.22 1.48 12.30
CA VAL A 410 -23.47 2.52 13.30
C VAL A 410 -22.65 3.76 13.04
N THR A 411 -23.31 4.92 13.07
CA THR A 411 -22.72 6.20 12.69
C THR A 411 -22.71 7.20 13.85
N TRP A 412 -21.59 7.95 13.94
CA TRP A 412 -21.45 9.14 14.78
C TRP A 412 -21.05 10.34 13.94
N LEU A 413 -21.69 11.48 14.18
CA LEU A 413 -21.39 12.74 13.53
C LEU A 413 -20.94 13.77 14.58
N SER A 414 -19.95 14.59 14.23
CA SER A 414 -19.63 15.78 15.02
C SER A 414 -20.68 16.88 14.85
N LYS A 415 -20.57 17.95 15.62
CA LYS A 415 -21.16 19.25 15.24
C LYS A 415 -20.43 19.81 14.01
N PRO A 416 -21.07 20.72 13.26
CA PRO A 416 -20.38 21.39 12.16
C PRO A 416 -19.16 22.14 12.68
N LEU A 417 -18.07 22.08 11.93
CA LEU A 417 -16.80 22.73 12.29
C LEU A 417 -16.95 24.25 12.21
N ASN A 418 -16.57 24.96 13.26
CA ASN A 418 -16.58 26.43 13.29
C ASN A 418 -15.42 27.04 12.50
N GLU A 419 -14.33 26.30 12.35
CA GLU A 419 -13.12 26.68 11.62
C GLU A 419 -12.57 25.45 10.86
N PRO A 420 -11.75 25.63 9.81
CA PRO A 420 -11.17 24.51 9.11
C PRO A 420 -10.19 23.76 10.00
N ILE A 421 -10.14 22.44 9.83
CA ILE A 421 -9.21 21.54 10.52
C ILE A 421 -8.35 20.83 9.46
N VAL A 422 -7.04 20.76 9.69
CA VAL A 422 -6.12 19.97 8.87
C VAL A 422 -5.68 18.74 9.66
N ILE A 423 -6.06 17.57 9.19
CA ILE A 423 -5.57 16.29 9.70
C ILE A 423 -4.18 16.06 9.08
N ASP A 424 -3.13 15.93 9.90
CA ASP A 424 -1.75 15.72 9.47
C ASP A 424 -1.13 14.55 10.24
N GLY A 425 -1.26 13.36 9.69
CA GLY A 425 -0.71 12.12 10.26
C GLY A 425 -1.74 11.01 10.45
N ALA A 426 -1.42 10.06 11.33
CA ALA A 426 -2.21 8.86 11.60
C ALA A 426 -3.33 9.12 12.61
N VAL A 427 -4.54 8.70 12.29
CA VAL A 427 -5.69 8.78 13.20
C VAL A 427 -5.69 7.56 14.12
N LYS A 428 -5.79 7.78 15.43
CA LYS A 428 -5.88 6.72 16.43
C LYS A 428 -7.32 6.53 16.86
N ILE A 429 -7.68 5.30 17.14
CA ILE A 429 -9.03 4.92 17.53
C ILE A 429 -8.94 3.98 18.72
N HIS A 430 -9.65 4.32 19.77
CA HIS A 430 -9.86 3.49 20.93
C HIS A 430 -11.30 3.03 20.95
N LEU A 431 -11.54 1.74 20.84
CA LEU A 431 -12.88 1.15 20.94
C LEU A 431 -12.97 0.28 22.19
N SER A 432 -14.00 0.53 22.97
CA SER A 432 -14.43 -0.35 24.04
C SER A 432 -15.62 -1.15 23.54
N VAL A 433 -15.47 -2.47 23.38
CA VAL A 433 -16.44 -3.33 22.68
C VAL A 433 -16.65 -4.67 23.38
N SER A 434 -17.77 -5.33 23.05
CA SER A 434 -18.02 -6.73 23.38
C SER A 434 -18.87 -7.39 22.30
N THR A 435 -18.87 -8.72 22.27
CA THR A 435 -19.70 -9.54 21.39
C THR A 435 -20.00 -10.90 22.06
N ASP A 436 -21.10 -11.52 21.68
CA ASP A 436 -21.47 -12.87 22.08
C ASP A 436 -20.77 -13.99 21.28
N ALA A 437 -20.00 -13.61 20.24
CA ALA A 437 -19.25 -14.55 19.40
C ALA A 437 -17.85 -14.84 19.98
N GLU A 438 -17.20 -15.92 19.53
CA GLU A 438 -15.83 -16.31 19.94
C GLU A 438 -14.74 -15.36 19.41
N ASP A 439 -14.97 -14.75 18.26
CA ASP A 439 -14.18 -13.70 17.63
C ASP A 439 -15.09 -12.95 16.64
N THR A 440 -14.74 -11.72 16.27
CA THR A 440 -15.48 -10.94 15.29
C THR A 440 -14.61 -9.81 14.74
N ALA A 441 -15.04 -9.20 13.64
CA ALA A 441 -14.36 -8.05 13.07
C ALA A 441 -15.04 -6.73 13.44
N PHE A 442 -14.24 -5.67 13.58
CA PHE A 442 -14.68 -4.28 13.62
C PHE A 442 -13.95 -3.49 12.53
N VAL A 443 -14.72 -2.81 11.69
CA VAL A 443 -14.23 -1.94 10.62
C VAL A 443 -14.63 -0.52 10.96
N VAL A 444 -13.68 0.40 11.01
CA VAL A 444 -13.91 1.81 11.32
C VAL A 444 -13.55 2.66 10.11
N ARG A 445 -14.49 3.50 9.69
CA ARG A 445 -14.31 4.40 8.56
C ARG A 445 -14.45 5.85 9.00
N LEU A 446 -13.42 6.66 8.76
CA LEU A 446 -13.42 8.11 8.95
C LEU A 446 -13.86 8.77 7.65
N MET A 447 -14.77 9.75 7.75
CA MET A 447 -15.32 10.49 6.61
C MET A 447 -15.40 11.99 6.92
N GLU A 448 -15.36 12.78 5.85
CA GLU A 448 -15.84 14.14 5.81
C GLU A 448 -17.30 14.14 5.36
N VAL A 449 -18.16 14.94 6.02
CA VAL A 449 -19.43 15.33 5.48
C VAL A 449 -19.35 16.82 5.14
N THR A 450 -19.49 17.17 3.86
CA THR A 450 -19.38 18.56 3.41
C THR A 450 -20.55 19.40 3.92
N PRO A 451 -20.46 20.75 3.89
CA PRO A 451 -21.58 21.62 4.27
C PRO A 451 -22.88 21.35 3.46
N GLU A 452 -22.74 20.82 2.23
CA GLU A 452 -23.87 20.43 1.37
C GLU A 452 -24.44 19.04 1.72
N GLY A 453 -23.88 18.37 2.73
CA GLY A 453 -24.36 17.07 3.21
C GLY A 453 -23.84 15.84 2.43
N LYS A 454 -22.83 15.98 1.58
CA LYS A 454 -22.19 14.86 0.90
C LYS A 454 -21.09 14.27 1.78
N SER A 455 -21.06 12.94 1.90
CA SER A 455 -20.03 12.22 2.67
C SER A 455 -18.96 11.65 1.75
N TYR A 456 -17.67 11.79 2.14
CA TYR A 456 -16.52 11.22 1.43
C TYR A 456 -15.62 10.48 2.43
N ASN A 457 -15.20 9.26 2.10
CA ASN A 457 -14.30 8.52 2.98
C ASN A 457 -12.88 9.10 2.94
N ILE A 458 -12.30 9.26 4.12
CA ILE A 458 -10.92 9.73 4.31
C ILE A 458 -9.99 8.54 4.52
N ARG A 459 -10.28 7.69 5.53
CA ARG A 459 -9.49 6.53 5.89
C ARG A 459 -10.37 5.40 6.43
N THR A 460 -9.84 4.18 6.30
CA THR A 460 -10.43 2.97 6.88
C THR A 460 -9.38 2.21 7.68
N THR A 461 -9.77 1.59 8.77
CA THR A 461 -8.98 0.59 9.49
C THR A 461 -9.89 -0.52 10.01
N ALA A 462 -9.31 -1.65 10.38
CA ALA A 462 -10.07 -2.77 10.89
C ALA A 462 -9.27 -3.59 11.90
N THR A 463 -9.97 -4.39 12.71
CA THR A 463 -9.37 -5.39 13.58
C THR A 463 -10.33 -6.56 13.77
N THR A 464 -9.82 -7.72 14.18
CA THR A 464 -10.64 -8.70 14.89
C THR A 464 -10.39 -8.58 16.39
N LEU A 465 -11.27 -9.12 17.23
CA LEU A 465 -11.08 -9.08 18.69
C LEU A 465 -9.82 -9.82 19.12
N ARG A 466 -9.44 -10.86 18.41
CA ARG A 466 -8.19 -11.58 18.68
C ARG A 466 -6.95 -10.76 18.37
N TYR A 467 -7.02 -9.77 17.49
CA TYR A 467 -5.88 -8.90 17.11
C TYR A 467 -6.07 -7.46 17.59
N ARG A 468 -6.88 -7.25 18.64
CA ARG A 468 -7.30 -5.93 19.17
C ARG A 468 -6.18 -5.01 19.63
N ASN A 469 -5.01 -5.56 19.98
CA ASN A 469 -3.87 -4.77 20.44
C ASN A 469 -3.01 -4.15 19.32
N GLY A 470 -3.34 -4.44 18.04
CA GLY A 470 -2.65 -3.84 16.89
C GLY A 470 -1.21 -4.33 16.67
N GLU A 471 -0.74 -5.31 17.47
CA GLU A 471 0.64 -5.84 17.41
C GLU A 471 0.81 -7.00 16.43
N GLY A 472 -0.26 -7.40 15.73
CA GLY A 472 -0.26 -8.56 14.84
C GLY A 472 -0.18 -9.90 15.56
N ARG A 473 -0.40 -9.91 16.87
CA ARG A 473 -0.44 -11.11 17.73
C ARG A 473 -1.87 -11.39 18.15
N ALA A 474 -2.26 -12.66 18.08
CA ALA A 474 -3.56 -13.11 18.54
C ALA A 474 -3.59 -13.21 20.09
N ASP A 475 -4.62 -12.61 20.67
CA ASP A 475 -4.96 -12.74 22.09
C ASP A 475 -6.31 -13.47 22.23
N ASP A 476 -6.49 -14.21 23.33
CA ASP A 476 -7.76 -14.88 23.60
C ASP A 476 -8.87 -13.86 23.88
N TYR A 477 -10.09 -14.20 23.46
CA TYR A 477 -11.30 -13.46 23.76
C TYR A 477 -12.34 -14.41 24.39
N THR A 478 -13.01 -13.92 25.41
CA THR A 478 -14.14 -14.63 26.02
C THR A 478 -15.44 -13.92 25.61
N PRO A 479 -16.41 -14.62 25.00
CA PRO A 479 -17.69 -14.04 24.64
C PRO A 479 -18.33 -13.24 25.80
N ASP A 480 -19.00 -12.15 25.44
CA ASP A 480 -19.63 -11.15 26.33
C ASP A 480 -18.65 -10.33 27.20
N SER A 481 -17.35 -10.58 27.13
CA SER A 481 -16.36 -9.76 27.84
C SER A 481 -16.17 -8.42 27.16
N ARG A 482 -16.19 -7.32 27.93
CA ARG A 482 -15.81 -6.00 27.45
C ARG A 482 -14.28 -5.92 27.32
N VAL A 483 -13.79 -5.54 26.16
CA VAL A 483 -12.37 -5.37 25.85
C VAL A 483 -12.11 -4.07 25.10
N GLU A 484 -10.87 -3.61 25.15
CA GLU A 484 -10.41 -2.43 24.45
C GLU A 484 -9.68 -2.84 23.17
N CYS A 485 -9.91 -2.11 22.08
CA CYS A 485 -9.22 -2.26 20.80
C CYS A 485 -8.50 -0.97 20.46
N GLU A 486 -7.19 -1.08 20.23
CA GLU A 486 -6.37 0.03 19.76
C GLU A 486 -6.11 -0.10 18.26
N LEU A 487 -6.64 0.84 17.48
CA LEU A 487 -6.49 0.85 16.03
C LEU A 487 -5.81 2.12 15.58
N THR A 488 -5.08 2.01 14.47
CA THR A 488 -4.46 3.16 13.82
C THR A 488 -4.81 3.13 12.34
N MET A 489 -5.33 4.24 11.82
CA MET A 489 -5.46 4.48 10.38
C MET A 489 -4.12 4.95 9.83
N TRP A 490 -3.84 4.66 8.56
CA TRP A 490 -2.67 5.20 7.90
C TRP A 490 -2.69 6.73 7.88
N ASP A 491 -1.52 7.33 7.83
CA ASP A 491 -1.36 8.79 7.75
C ASP A 491 -2.14 9.40 6.59
N ILE A 492 -2.62 10.64 6.79
CA ILE A 492 -3.28 11.44 5.77
C ILE A 492 -2.98 12.92 5.98
N LEU A 493 -2.96 13.70 4.89
CA LEU A 493 -2.99 15.16 4.93
C LEU A 493 -4.29 15.63 4.28
N TRP A 494 -5.25 16.04 5.13
CA TRP A 494 -6.61 16.33 4.70
C TRP A 494 -7.17 17.56 5.40
N LYS A 495 -7.66 18.51 4.61
CA LYS A 495 -8.30 19.72 5.13
C LYS A 495 -9.80 19.60 5.10
N LEU A 496 -10.42 19.58 6.27
CA LEU A 496 -11.85 19.76 6.48
C LEU A 496 -12.19 21.25 6.45
N GLN A 497 -13.22 21.63 5.73
CA GLN A 497 -13.65 23.03 5.62
C GLN A 497 -14.53 23.46 6.79
N THR A 498 -14.65 24.77 7.02
CA THR A 498 -15.67 25.33 7.92
C THR A 498 -17.06 24.86 7.49
N GLY A 499 -17.88 24.42 8.44
CA GLY A 499 -19.20 23.86 8.20
C GLY A 499 -19.23 22.38 7.84
N SER A 500 -18.08 21.74 7.53
CA SER A 500 -18.01 20.28 7.39
C SER A 500 -18.22 19.58 8.72
N TYR A 501 -18.58 18.29 8.67
CA TYR A 501 -18.70 17.43 9.85
C TYR A 501 -17.69 16.29 9.74
N ILE A 502 -17.22 15.81 10.89
CA ILE A 502 -16.48 14.57 11.02
C ILE A 502 -17.49 13.45 11.23
N ARG A 503 -17.41 12.39 10.40
CA ARG A 503 -18.27 11.20 10.51
C ARG A 503 -17.41 9.97 10.76
N ILE A 504 -17.84 9.14 11.70
CA ILE A 504 -17.30 7.81 11.95
C ILE A 504 -18.41 6.79 11.74
N ASP A 505 -18.13 5.81 10.89
CA ASP A 505 -18.95 4.61 10.77
C ASP A 505 -18.21 3.42 11.35
N ILE A 506 -18.90 2.58 12.10
CA ILE A 506 -18.41 1.31 12.62
C ILE A 506 -19.31 0.18 12.12
N SER A 507 -18.70 -0.88 11.63
CA SER A 507 -19.36 -2.08 11.09
C SER A 507 -18.46 -3.30 11.31
N SER A 508 -18.86 -4.48 10.79
CA SER A 508 -18.07 -5.72 10.94
C SER A 508 -17.63 -6.35 9.63
N SER A 509 -17.80 -5.67 8.49
CA SER A 509 -17.30 -6.13 7.19
C SER A 509 -17.03 -4.98 6.24
N SER A 510 -16.09 -5.18 5.31
CA SER A 510 -15.80 -4.33 4.14
C SER A 510 -15.19 -5.23 3.06
N PHE A 511 -16.03 -5.93 2.30
CA PHE A 511 -15.59 -6.88 1.28
C PHE A 511 -15.72 -6.25 -0.13
N PRO A 512 -14.71 -6.35 -0.98
CA PRO A 512 -13.51 -7.20 -0.92
C PRO A 512 -12.25 -6.54 -0.34
N GLU A 513 -12.29 -5.35 0.26
CA GLU A 513 -11.12 -4.75 0.89
C GLU A 513 -10.46 -5.72 1.88
N TYR A 514 -11.27 -6.30 2.78
CA TYR A 514 -10.87 -7.34 3.72
C TYR A 514 -11.62 -8.64 3.46
N ASN A 515 -11.05 -9.76 3.96
CA ASN A 515 -11.75 -11.03 4.00
C ASN A 515 -13.03 -10.94 4.86
N ILE A 516 -13.99 -11.81 4.59
CA ILE A 516 -15.18 -11.97 5.40
C ILE A 516 -14.82 -12.81 6.63
N HIS A 517 -15.07 -12.28 7.84
CA HIS A 517 -14.88 -12.97 9.09
C HIS A 517 -16.18 -13.67 9.51
N TYR A 518 -16.13 -14.97 9.84
CA TYR A 518 -17.31 -15.79 10.14
C TYR A 518 -17.65 -15.87 11.64
N ASN A 519 -17.02 -15.01 12.48
CA ASN A 519 -17.29 -14.86 13.92
C ASN A 519 -16.97 -16.12 14.74
N THR A 520 -16.02 -16.94 14.30
CA THR A 520 -15.49 -18.10 15.02
C THR A 520 -14.02 -17.91 15.37
N ALA A 521 -13.53 -18.62 16.39
CA ALA A 521 -12.13 -18.56 16.82
C ALA A 521 -11.15 -19.26 15.86
N GLU A 522 -11.64 -19.96 14.85
CA GLU A 522 -10.80 -20.59 13.83
C GLU A 522 -10.02 -19.54 13.04
N ALA A 523 -8.82 -19.89 12.57
CA ALA A 523 -8.08 -19.04 11.64
C ALA A 523 -8.97 -18.70 10.43
N TRP A 524 -9.05 -17.43 10.08
CA TRP A 524 -10.03 -16.90 9.10
C TRP A 524 -10.09 -17.68 7.78
N ALA A 525 -8.94 -18.14 7.27
CA ALA A 525 -8.87 -18.88 6.02
C ALA A 525 -9.44 -20.32 6.12
N MET A 526 -9.62 -20.82 7.35
CA MET A 526 -10.18 -22.15 7.65
C MET A 526 -11.66 -22.11 8.01
N GLN A 527 -12.21 -20.93 8.33
CA GLN A 527 -13.61 -20.76 8.72
C GLN A 527 -14.57 -21.28 7.65
N GLN A 528 -15.59 -22.03 8.04
CA GLN A 528 -16.58 -22.63 7.13
C GLN A 528 -18.02 -22.27 7.49
N ASN A 529 -18.34 -22.18 8.77
CA ASN A 529 -19.70 -22.00 9.26
C ASN A 529 -19.88 -20.59 9.81
N PRO A 530 -20.73 -19.74 9.17
CA PRO A 530 -20.95 -18.38 9.65
C PRO A 530 -21.80 -18.40 10.93
N VAL A 531 -21.42 -17.54 11.88
CA VAL A 531 -22.14 -17.30 13.13
C VAL A 531 -22.59 -15.84 13.14
N ILE A 532 -23.85 -15.59 13.47
CA ILE A 532 -24.35 -14.23 13.69
C ILE A 532 -23.78 -13.72 15.01
N ALA A 533 -23.27 -12.49 15.03
CA ALA A 533 -22.69 -11.85 16.21
C ALA A 533 -23.48 -10.60 16.60
N HIS A 534 -23.73 -10.42 17.91
CA HIS A 534 -24.35 -9.23 18.46
C HIS A 534 -23.28 -8.33 19.07
N GLN A 535 -23.01 -7.23 18.38
CA GLN A 535 -21.93 -6.30 18.70
C GLN A 535 -22.40 -5.22 19.67
N GLN A 536 -21.53 -4.85 20.59
CA GLN A 536 -21.73 -3.76 21.53
C GLN A 536 -20.56 -2.77 21.45
N ILE A 537 -20.86 -1.49 21.31
CA ILE A 537 -19.88 -0.40 21.36
C ILE A 537 -20.20 0.46 22.57
N TRP A 538 -19.27 0.50 23.52
CA TRP A 538 -19.40 1.20 24.80
C TRP A 538 -18.94 2.65 24.67
N MET A 539 -19.72 3.57 25.20
CA MET A 539 -19.52 5.01 25.14
C MET A 539 -19.61 5.62 26.54
N GLY A 540 -19.01 6.78 26.74
CA GLY A 540 -19.03 7.49 28.03
C GLY A 540 -18.25 6.80 29.14
N GLY A 541 -18.30 7.33 30.37
CA GLY A 541 -17.50 6.86 31.48
C GLY A 541 -16.01 7.07 31.28
N GLU A 542 -15.20 6.34 32.07
CA GLU A 542 -13.73 6.43 32.01
C GLU A 542 -13.11 5.67 30.82
N SER A 543 -13.78 4.61 30.34
CA SER A 543 -13.30 3.68 29.29
C SER A 543 -14.17 3.70 28.04
N GLY A 544 -14.86 4.80 27.76
CA GLY A 544 -15.70 4.93 26.57
C GLY A 544 -14.88 5.10 25.29
N SER A 545 -15.44 4.66 24.16
CA SER A 545 -14.78 4.73 22.85
C SER A 545 -14.54 6.17 22.40
N TYR A 546 -13.40 6.43 21.73
CA TYR A 546 -13.04 7.73 21.16
C TYR A 546 -12.14 7.59 19.93
N ILE A 547 -12.04 8.68 19.17
CA ILE A 547 -11.04 8.86 18.11
C ILE A 547 -10.10 10.01 18.48
N GLU A 548 -8.87 9.95 17.99
CA GLU A 548 -7.87 11.00 18.17
C GLU A 548 -7.30 11.39 16.81
N LEU A 549 -7.63 12.61 16.38
CA LEU A 549 -7.19 13.19 15.12
C LEU A 549 -5.90 14.00 15.37
N PRO A 550 -4.81 13.76 14.59
CA PRO A 550 -3.65 14.63 14.60
C PRO A 550 -3.99 15.90 13.81
N VAL A 551 -4.11 17.05 14.46
CA VAL A 551 -4.49 18.31 13.81
C VAL A 551 -3.36 19.35 13.88
N GLU A 552 -3.18 20.11 12.77
CA GLU A 552 -2.22 21.24 12.71
C GLU A 552 -2.61 22.38 13.64
#